data_8a5885c262dc1a9ab6f489e0d54b021d
#
_entry.id   8a5885c262dc1a9ab6f489e0d54b021d
#
_cell.length_a   1.000
_cell.length_b   1.000
_cell.length_c   1.000
_cell.angle_alpha   90.00
_cell.angle_beta   90.00
_cell.angle_gamma   90.00
#
_symmetry.space_group_name_H-M   'P 1'
#
loop_
_entity.id
_entity.type
_entity.pdbx_description
1 polymer ?
#
loop_
_entity_poly.entity_id
_entity_poly.type
_entity_poly.pdbx_seq_one_letter_code
_entity_poly.pdbx_strand_id
1 'polypeptide(L)'
;MSERLRVKLPGLDLKNPVMPASGCFAFGLEYANFYDLSRLGAIMIKAATKEPRFGNPTPRVAETSSGMLNAIGLQNPGVHEIMETKLKELEKYDVPIIANVAGSEIDDYVYVAEHISKAPNVHALELNISCPNVKHGGIQFGTDPETAKNLTRKVKEVSSVPVYVKLSPNVTNIVAMAKAVEEGGADGITMINTLVGVRLDKKTGKPIIANVTGGLSGPAVKPVAIRMVYQVSQVVNIPIIGMGGIMDEWDVIDFISAGASAVAVGTANFTDPYACPKIIDKLEAALDELGVEHILELRGRAYK
;
A
#
# COMPACT_ATOMS: atom_id res chain seq x y z
N MET A 1 -5.94 8.14 -22.23
CA MET A 1 -6.72 7.57 -21.12
C MET A 1 -7.91 8.45 -20.87
N SER A 2 -9.02 7.86 -20.51
CA SER A 2 -10.30 8.54 -20.32
C SER A 2 -10.30 9.38 -19.03
N GLU A 3 -10.92 10.57 -19.08
CA GLU A 3 -11.14 11.41 -17.89
C GLU A 3 -12.07 10.72 -16.86
N ARG A 4 -12.83 9.71 -17.29
CA ARG A 4 -13.75 8.93 -16.43
C ARG A 4 -13.06 8.20 -15.27
N LEU A 5 -11.78 7.87 -15.42
CA LEU A 5 -10.99 7.14 -14.41
C LEU A 5 -10.02 8.04 -13.63
N ARG A 6 -9.90 9.34 -14.02
CA ARG A 6 -8.94 10.24 -13.40
C ARG A 6 -9.29 10.54 -11.95
N VAL A 7 -8.30 10.49 -11.05
CA VAL A 7 -8.48 10.76 -9.64
C VAL A 7 -7.40 11.72 -9.13
N LYS A 8 -7.82 12.80 -8.46
CA LYS A 8 -6.90 13.74 -7.82
C LYS A 8 -6.89 13.51 -6.32
N LEU A 9 -5.71 13.28 -5.77
CA LEU A 9 -5.45 13.12 -4.34
C LEU A 9 -4.31 14.07 -3.93
N PRO A 10 -4.10 14.35 -2.64
CA PRO A 10 -2.98 15.16 -2.20
C PRO A 10 -1.65 14.68 -2.81
N GLY A 11 -0.99 15.56 -3.58
CA GLY A 11 0.25 15.27 -4.30
C GLY A 11 0.14 14.37 -5.54
N LEU A 12 -1.03 13.83 -5.85
CA LEU A 12 -1.19 12.80 -6.88
C LEU A 12 -2.29 13.19 -7.88
N ASP A 13 -1.93 13.27 -9.15
CA ASP A 13 -2.85 13.37 -10.29
C ASP A 13 -2.84 12.03 -11.03
N LEU A 14 -3.76 11.15 -10.66
CA LEU A 14 -3.82 9.77 -11.12
C LEU A 14 -4.62 9.67 -12.42
N LYS A 15 -4.02 9.12 -13.49
CA LYS A 15 -4.71 8.85 -14.77
C LYS A 15 -5.85 7.84 -14.63
N ASN A 16 -5.75 6.96 -13.62
CA ASN A 16 -6.75 5.98 -13.20
C ASN A 16 -6.52 5.61 -11.72
N PRO A 17 -7.48 5.00 -11.02
CA PRO A 17 -7.38 4.76 -9.58
C PRO A 17 -6.50 3.54 -9.20
N VAL A 18 -5.87 2.83 -10.14
CA VAL A 18 -5.20 1.55 -9.89
C VAL A 18 -3.68 1.70 -9.87
N MET A 19 -3.06 1.19 -8.81
CA MET A 19 -1.61 1.15 -8.65
C MET A 19 -1.17 -0.16 -8.01
N PRO A 20 0.10 -0.59 -8.14
CA PRO A 20 0.63 -1.73 -7.40
C PRO A 20 0.90 -1.35 -5.95
N ALA A 21 0.62 -2.28 -5.00
CA ALA A 21 0.93 -2.09 -3.59
C ALA A 21 2.44 -2.24 -3.32
N SER A 22 2.96 -1.44 -2.39
CA SER A 22 4.35 -1.55 -1.94
C SER A 22 4.67 -2.97 -1.43
N GLY A 23 5.82 -3.49 -1.86
CA GLY A 23 6.29 -4.84 -1.54
C GLY A 23 5.84 -5.93 -2.52
N CYS A 24 4.90 -5.63 -3.43
CA CYS A 24 4.41 -6.58 -4.44
C CYS A 24 4.86 -6.24 -5.86
N PHE A 25 5.65 -5.20 -6.02
CA PHE A 25 6.06 -4.65 -7.32
C PHE A 25 7.55 -4.24 -7.34
N ALA A 26 8.31 -4.54 -6.29
CA ALA A 26 9.66 -4.05 -6.06
C ALA A 26 9.76 -2.54 -6.28
N PHE A 27 10.56 -2.10 -7.27
CA PHE A 27 10.62 -0.71 -7.73
C PHE A 27 9.90 -0.51 -9.08
N GLY A 28 9.30 -1.56 -9.65
CA GLY A 28 8.58 -1.54 -10.92
C GLY A 28 9.46 -1.85 -12.15
N LEU A 29 10.77 -1.76 -12.03
CA LEU A 29 11.69 -1.91 -13.17
C LEU A 29 11.62 -3.29 -13.82
N GLU A 30 11.38 -4.33 -13.03
CA GLU A 30 11.18 -5.70 -13.51
C GLU A 30 9.89 -5.82 -14.33
N TYR A 31 8.84 -5.11 -13.91
CA TYR A 31 7.53 -5.10 -14.58
C TYR A 31 7.53 -4.28 -15.88
N ALA A 32 8.48 -3.35 -16.03
CA ALA A 32 8.66 -2.61 -17.26
C ALA A 32 9.01 -3.49 -18.47
N ASN A 33 9.45 -4.73 -18.24
CA ASN A 33 9.65 -5.72 -19.30
C ASN A 33 8.33 -6.31 -19.84
N PHE A 34 7.21 -6.12 -19.13
CA PHE A 34 5.91 -6.67 -19.52
C PHE A 34 5.02 -5.59 -20.13
N TYR A 35 5.06 -4.35 -19.63
CA TYR A 35 4.22 -3.25 -20.11
C TYR A 35 4.82 -1.88 -19.74
N ASP A 36 4.32 -0.83 -20.40
CA ASP A 36 4.69 0.55 -20.06
C ASP A 36 4.11 0.95 -18.70
N LEU A 37 4.98 1.27 -17.74
CA LEU A 37 4.58 1.65 -16.39
C LEU A 37 3.76 2.95 -16.35
N SER A 38 3.83 3.79 -17.38
CA SER A 38 3.00 5.02 -17.49
C SER A 38 1.50 4.74 -17.60
N ARG A 39 1.09 3.47 -17.79
CA ARG A 39 -0.32 3.03 -17.75
C ARG A 39 -0.91 3.03 -16.35
N LEU A 40 -0.09 2.89 -15.31
CA LEU A 40 -0.52 2.84 -13.92
C LEU A 40 -0.96 4.22 -13.42
N GLY A 41 -1.85 4.24 -12.43
CA GLY A 41 -2.23 5.49 -11.76
C GLY A 41 -1.06 6.08 -10.96
N ALA A 42 -0.32 5.23 -10.25
CA ALA A 42 0.93 5.55 -9.55
C ALA A 42 1.77 4.29 -9.39
N ILE A 43 3.00 4.42 -8.89
CA ILE A 43 3.82 3.29 -8.42
C ILE A 43 4.12 3.48 -6.94
N MET A 44 3.66 2.54 -6.08
CA MET A 44 4.13 2.44 -4.71
C MET A 44 5.39 1.60 -4.68
N ILE A 45 6.55 2.24 -4.51
CA ILE A 45 7.83 1.53 -4.50
C ILE A 45 8.04 0.73 -3.20
N LYS A 46 9.00 -0.18 -3.24
CA LYS A 46 9.46 -0.93 -2.06
C LYS A 46 9.88 0.01 -0.94
N ALA A 47 9.62 -0.39 0.31
CA ALA A 47 9.97 0.38 1.49
C ALA A 47 11.47 0.73 1.50
N ALA A 48 11.74 2.03 1.69
CA ALA A 48 13.06 2.55 1.97
C ALA A 48 13.31 2.55 3.49
N THR A 49 14.49 2.13 3.90
CA THR A 49 15.00 2.28 5.26
C THR A 49 16.29 3.09 5.25
N LYS A 50 16.68 3.66 6.40
CA LYS A 50 17.90 4.44 6.53
C LYS A 50 19.11 3.65 6.04
N GLU A 51 19.30 2.45 6.60
CA GLU A 51 20.36 1.53 6.21
C GLU A 51 19.80 0.38 5.36
N PRO A 52 20.63 -0.29 4.52
CA PRO A 52 20.23 -1.49 3.79
C PRO A 52 19.73 -2.60 4.72
N ARG A 53 18.72 -3.35 4.25
CA ARG A 53 18.21 -4.54 4.97
C ARG A 53 18.22 -5.76 4.07
N PHE A 54 18.77 -6.86 4.55
CA PHE A 54 18.79 -8.16 3.85
C PHE A 54 17.46 -8.91 3.95
N GLY A 55 16.59 -8.50 4.89
CA GLY A 55 15.35 -9.18 5.19
C GLY A 55 15.51 -10.37 6.12
N ASN A 56 14.41 -11.11 6.31
CA ASN A 56 14.37 -12.29 7.18
C ASN A 56 14.99 -13.53 6.50
N PRO A 57 15.40 -14.56 7.27
CA PRO A 57 15.81 -15.85 6.74
C PRO A 57 14.73 -16.53 5.88
N THR A 58 15.16 -17.34 4.91
CA THR A 58 14.29 -18.19 4.10
C THR A 58 14.01 -19.54 4.78
N PRO A 59 12.86 -20.21 4.49
CA PRO A 59 11.75 -19.80 3.63
C PRO A 59 10.95 -18.63 4.25
N ARG A 60 10.59 -17.65 3.44
CA ARG A 60 9.89 -16.45 3.92
C ARG A 60 8.60 -16.12 3.14
N VAL A 61 8.20 -17.03 2.29
CA VAL A 61 6.94 -17.00 1.53
C VAL A 61 6.31 -18.38 1.56
N ALA A 62 4.99 -18.45 1.68
CA ALA A 62 4.23 -19.70 1.57
C ALA A 62 2.84 -19.43 0.98
N GLU A 63 2.44 -20.23 0.00
CA GLU A 63 1.08 -20.18 -0.55
C GLU A 63 0.05 -20.65 0.47
N THR A 64 -1.17 -20.13 0.39
CA THR A 64 -2.36 -20.61 1.10
C THR A 64 -3.49 -20.89 0.13
N SER A 65 -4.61 -21.45 0.58
CA SER A 65 -5.73 -21.83 -0.28
C SER A 65 -6.31 -20.66 -1.09
N SER A 66 -6.23 -19.42 -0.58
CA SER A 66 -6.79 -18.24 -1.22
C SER A 66 -5.89 -17.01 -1.03
N GLY A 67 -4.58 -17.21 -1.14
CA GLY A 67 -3.61 -16.13 -0.99
C GLY A 67 -2.23 -16.64 -0.63
N MET A 68 -1.46 -15.83 0.09
CA MET A 68 -0.11 -16.18 0.50
C MET A 68 0.28 -15.57 1.84
N LEU A 69 1.22 -16.22 2.52
CA LEU A 69 1.92 -15.68 3.68
C LEU A 69 3.30 -15.18 3.26
N ASN A 70 3.70 -14.02 3.78
CA ASN A 70 5.06 -13.55 3.61
C ASN A 70 5.65 -12.99 4.92
N ALA A 71 6.94 -13.13 5.07
CA ALA A 71 7.75 -12.54 6.13
C ALA A 71 9.07 -12.04 5.54
N ILE A 72 9.01 -11.13 4.57
CA ILE A 72 10.19 -10.64 3.82
C ILE A 72 11.16 -9.87 4.72
N GLY A 73 10.66 -9.08 5.69
CA GLY A 73 11.51 -8.34 6.63
C GLY A 73 12.12 -7.07 6.05
N LEU A 74 11.38 -6.34 5.19
CA LEU A 74 11.75 -5.05 4.62
C LEU A 74 13.07 -5.07 3.80
N GLN A 75 13.39 -6.16 3.12
CA GLN A 75 14.58 -6.21 2.25
C GLN A 75 14.60 -5.04 1.27
N ASN A 76 15.64 -4.21 1.36
CA ASN A 76 15.84 -3.05 0.47
C ASN A 76 17.30 -2.55 0.56
N PRO A 77 17.81 -1.81 -0.44
CA PRO A 77 19.20 -1.37 -0.48
C PRO A 77 19.51 -0.11 0.35
N GLY A 78 18.52 0.46 1.07
CA GLY A 78 18.68 1.72 1.79
C GLY A 78 18.27 2.94 0.97
N VAL A 79 17.91 4.03 1.66
CA VAL A 79 17.33 5.23 1.02
C VAL A 79 18.25 5.88 -0.01
N HIS A 80 19.56 5.95 0.25
CA HIS A 80 20.51 6.59 -0.65
C HIS A 80 20.64 5.85 -1.98
N GLU A 81 20.82 4.53 -1.95
CA GLU A 81 20.88 3.68 -3.13
C GLU A 81 19.56 3.75 -3.92
N ILE A 82 18.42 3.78 -3.24
CA ILE A 82 17.10 3.93 -3.89
C ILE A 82 17.05 5.26 -4.67
N MET A 83 17.48 6.35 -4.05
CA MET A 83 17.47 7.68 -4.69
C MET A 83 18.46 7.78 -5.85
N GLU A 84 19.65 7.22 -5.70
CA GLU A 84 20.72 7.34 -6.69
C GLU A 84 20.54 6.44 -7.91
N THR A 85 19.82 5.33 -7.74
CA THR A 85 19.63 4.33 -8.81
C THR A 85 18.17 4.17 -9.21
N LYS A 86 17.31 3.64 -8.31
CA LYS A 86 15.96 3.20 -8.63
C LYS A 86 15.04 4.34 -9.03
N LEU A 87 15.06 5.44 -8.29
CA LEU A 87 14.24 6.61 -8.62
C LEU A 87 14.70 7.27 -9.93
N LYS A 88 16.02 7.36 -10.18
CA LYS A 88 16.54 7.87 -11.46
C LYS A 88 16.10 7.02 -12.66
N GLU A 89 16.14 5.70 -12.54
CA GLU A 89 15.66 4.81 -13.59
C GLU A 89 14.16 4.95 -13.87
N LEU A 90 13.38 5.37 -12.87
CA LEU A 90 11.93 5.59 -13.01
C LEU A 90 11.57 6.96 -13.64
N GLU A 91 12.49 7.93 -13.70
CA GLU A 91 12.24 9.27 -14.27
C GLU A 91 11.75 9.25 -15.72
N LYS A 92 12.08 8.19 -16.48
CA LYS A 92 11.65 8.03 -17.87
C LYS A 92 10.16 7.69 -18.05
N TYR A 93 9.44 7.34 -16.96
CA TYR A 93 8.03 6.99 -17.01
C TYR A 93 7.17 8.15 -16.49
N ASP A 94 6.15 8.53 -17.25
CA ASP A 94 5.16 9.53 -16.84
C ASP A 94 4.13 8.90 -15.89
N VAL A 95 4.55 8.66 -14.64
CA VAL A 95 3.73 8.05 -13.59
C VAL A 95 4.14 8.59 -12.22
N PRO A 96 3.21 9.02 -11.35
CA PRO A 96 3.54 9.44 -10.00
C PRO A 96 4.16 8.32 -9.16
N ILE A 97 5.17 8.66 -8.36
CA ILE A 97 5.82 7.74 -7.42
C ILE A 97 5.36 8.05 -6.00
N ILE A 98 4.93 7.01 -5.29
CA ILE A 98 4.67 7.02 -3.85
C ILE A 98 5.80 6.24 -3.19
N ALA A 99 6.63 6.93 -2.40
CA ALA A 99 7.75 6.29 -1.74
C ALA A 99 7.31 5.72 -0.39
N ASN A 100 7.39 4.39 -0.25
CA ASN A 100 7.11 3.73 1.03
C ASN A 100 8.30 3.92 1.98
N VAL A 101 8.02 4.36 3.20
CA VAL A 101 9.01 4.71 4.23
C VAL A 101 8.85 3.78 5.42
N ALA A 102 9.93 3.17 5.88
CA ALA A 102 9.94 2.31 7.04
C ALA A 102 11.18 2.56 7.93
N GLY A 103 11.06 2.28 9.21
CA GLY A 103 12.12 2.41 10.20
C GLY A 103 11.92 1.46 11.37
N SER A 104 12.89 1.44 12.27
CA SER A 104 12.79 0.74 13.56
C SER A 104 12.42 1.71 14.69
N GLU A 105 12.82 2.95 14.57
CA GLU A 105 12.57 4.04 15.51
C GLU A 105 12.01 5.26 14.76
N ILE A 106 11.41 6.20 15.48
CA ILE A 106 10.82 7.42 14.88
C ILE A 106 11.86 8.19 14.07
N ASP A 107 13.08 8.31 14.58
CA ASP A 107 14.16 9.05 13.94
C ASP A 107 14.58 8.41 12.59
N ASP A 108 14.46 7.09 12.45
CA ASP A 108 14.67 6.42 11.15
C ASP A 108 13.64 6.87 10.12
N TYR A 109 12.35 6.92 10.50
CA TYR A 109 11.27 7.38 9.61
C TYR A 109 11.47 8.84 9.21
N VAL A 110 11.81 9.70 10.17
CA VAL A 110 12.09 11.14 9.94
C VAL A 110 13.26 11.29 8.98
N TYR A 111 14.35 10.58 9.21
CA TYR A 111 15.53 10.60 8.34
C TYR A 111 15.20 10.20 6.91
N VAL A 112 14.53 9.04 6.73
CA VAL A 112 14.18 8.54 5.39
C VAL A 112 13.23 9.49 4.69
N ALA A 113 12.20 9.98 5.39
CA ALA A 113 11.20 10.88 4.84
C ALA A 113 11.82 12.20 4.38
N GLU A 114 12.69 12.80 5.21
CA GLU A 114 13.40 14.05 4.87
C GLU A 114 14.24 13.92 3.60
N HIS A 115 14.89 12.78 3.39
CA HIS A 115 15.73 12.57 2.22
C HIS A 115 14.91 12.23 0.98
N ILE A 116 14.07 11.19 1.05
CA ILE A 116 13.40 10.65 -0.14
C ILE A 116 12.31 11.60 -0.68
N SER A 117 11.69 12.42 0.19
CA SER A 117 10.67 13.39 -0.25
C SER A 117 11.24 14.51 -1.13
N LYS A 118 12.57 14.71 -1.14
CA LYS A 118 13.25 15.69 -1.99
C LYS A 118 13.56 15.19 -3.40
N ALA A 119 13.36 13.88 -3.67
CA ALA A 119 13.57 13.33 -5.00
C ALA A 119 12.50 13.88 -5.97
N PRO A 120 12.89 14.35 -7.18
CA PRO A 120 11.99 15.13 -8.05
C PRO A 120 10.79 14.36 -8.58
N ASN A 121 10.88 13.04 -8.65
CA ASN A 121 9.80 12.16 -9.11
C ASN A 121 9.02 11.48 -7.98
N VAL A 122 9.30 11.80 -6.71
CA VAL A 122 8.49 11.37 -5.56
C VAL A 122 7.38 12.40 -5.32
N HIS A 123 6.13 11.97 -5.40
CA HIS A 123 4.95 12.82 -5.32
C HIS A 123 4.21 12.71 -3.98
N ALA A 124 4.42 11.59 -3.26
CA ALA A 124 3.88 11.35 -1.93
C ALA A 124 4.73 10.33 -1.18
N LEU A 125 4.59 10.30 0.15
CA LEU A 125 5.14 9.25 1.01
C LEU A 125 4.01 8.31 1.48
N GLU A 126 4.34 7.02 1.65
CA GLU A 126 3.53 6.05 2.37
C GLU A 126 4.29 5.59 3.62
N LEU A 127 3.85 5.96 4.82
CA LEU A 127 4.45 5.51 6.08
C LEU A 127 4.01 4.08 6.40
N ASN A 128 4.94 3.15 6.39
CA ASN A 128 4.70 1.77 6.75
C ASN A 128 4.84 1.57 8.26
N ILE A 129 3.80 1.92 9.01
CA ILE A 129 3.77 1.78 10.48
C ILE A 129 3.32 0.39 10.95
N SER A 130 3.04 -0.53 10.02
CA SER A 130 2.28 -1.75 10.28
C SER A 130 3.02 -3.04 9.95
N CYS A 131 4.35 -3.02 9.79
CA CYS A 131 5.09 -4.22 9.38
C CYS A 131 5.15 -5.27 10.52
N PRO A 132 4.45 -6.41 10.41
CA PRO A 132 4.47 -7.46 11.45
C PRO A 132 5.79 -8.22 11.47
N ASN A 133 6.65 -8.02 10.48
CA ASN A 133 7.85 -8.81 10.22
C ASN A 133 9.14 -8.18 10.76
N VAL A 134 9.03 -7.14 11.58
CA VAL A 134 10.17 -6.45 12.22
C VAL A 134 10.08 -6.65 13.74
N LYS A 135 11.11 -7.24 14.35
CA LYS A 135 11.14 -7.55 15.80
C LYS A 135 11.05 -6.32 16.71
N HIS A 136 11.45 -5.16 16.21
CA HIS A 136 11.40 -3.89 16.93
C HIS A 136 10.84 -2.79 16.00
N GLY A 137 9.90 -1.99 16.48
CA GLY A 137 9.39 -0.78 15.83
C GLY A 137 8.07 -0.94 15.07
N GLY A 138 8.02 -1.71 13.97
CA GLY A 138 6.91 -1.67 13.01
C GLY A 138 5.51 -2.00 13.55
N ILE A 139 5.34 -3.07 14.34
CA ILE A 139 4.02 -3.43 14.93
C ILE A 139 3.59 -2.40 15.97
N GLN A 140 4.50 -1.93 16.81
CA GLN A 140 4.20 -1.04 17.93
C GLN A 140 3.62 0.28 17.41
N PHE A 141 4.16 0.85 16.32
CA PHE A 141 3.64 2.08 15.73
C PHE A 141 2.24 1.92 15.12
N GLY A 142 1.90 0.74 14.62
CA GLY A 142 0.63 0.46 13.97
C GLY A 142 -0.48 -0.06 14.88
N THR A 143 -0.24 -0.20 16.19
CA THR A 143 -1.22 -0.74 17.16
C THR A 143 -1.60 0.23 18.25
N ASP A 144 -0.82 1.29 18.47
CA ASP A 144 -1.09 2.34 19.46
C ASP A 144 -1.40 3.68 18.77
N PRO A 145 -2.62 4.25 18.94
CA PRO A 145 -3.04 5.48 18.29
C PRO A 145 -2.14 6.70 18.58
N GLU A 146 -1.71 6.91 19.81
CA GLU A 146 -0.89 8.06 20.18
C GLU A 146 0.52 7.96 19.57
N THR A 147 1.09 6.77 19.54
CA THR A 147 2.38 6.53 18.89
C THR A 147 2.28 6.77 17.37
N ALA A 148 1.21 6.29 16.73
CA ALA A 148 0.96 6.52 15.30
C ALA A 148 0.79 8.00 14.97
N LYS A 149 0.01 8.74 15.79
CA LYS A 149 -0.19 10.19 15.69
C LYS A 149 1.13 10.95 15.80
N ASN A 150 1.92 10.64 16.83
CA ASN A 150 3.20 11.31 17.05
C ASN A 150 4.20 11.07 15.91
N LEU A 151 4.32 9.82 15.43
CA LEU A 151 5.16 9.48 14.28
C LEU A 151 4.70 10.25 13.03
N THR A 152 3.40 10.23 12.74
CA THR A 152 2.83 10.93 11.58
C THR A 152 3.18 12.42 11.62
N ARG A 153 2.98 13.08 12.77
CA ARG A 153 3.30 14.49 12.95
C ARG A 153 4.78 14.79 12.68
N LYS A 154 5.69 14.02 13.28
CA LYS A 154 7.14 14.23 13.11
C LYS A 154 7.59 14.06 11.65
N VAL A 155 7.01 13.09 10.94
CA VAL A 155 7.31 12.93 9.53
C VAL A 155 6.72 14.06 8.67
N LYS A 156 5.52 14.53 9.00
CA LYS A 156 4.91 15.70 8.34
C LYS A 156 5.74 16.98 8.46
N GLU A 157 6.41 17.16 9.59
CA GLU A 157 7.27 18.33 9.85
C GLU A 157 8.48 18.42 8.89
N VAL A 158 8.96 17.27 8.35
CA VAL A 158 10.16 17.22 7.50
C VAL A 158 9.88 16.86 6.05
N SER A 159 8.70 16.30 5.75
CA SER A 159 8.35 15.89 4.40
C SER A 159 8.03 17.09 3.51
N SER A 160 8.64 17.13 2.31
CA SER A 160 8.34 18.13 1.28
C SER A 160 7.14 17.76 0.39
N VAL A 161 6.58 16.55 0.56
CA VAL A 161 5.44 16.03 -0.19
C VAL A 161 4.36 15.49 0.76
N PRO A 162 3.10 15.31 0.30
CA PRO A 162 2.03 14.73 1.11
C PRO A 162 2.39 13.35 1.69
N VAL A 163 1.85 13.09 2.89
CA VAL A 163 2.12 11.88 3.68
C VAL A 163 0.85 11.06 3.84
N TYR A 164 0.86 9.84 3.32
CA TYR A 164 -0.13 8.80 3.54
C TYR A 164 0.35 7.84 4.62
N VAL A 165 -0.54 7.33 5.44
CA VAL A 165 -0.18 6.37 6.49
C VAL A 165 -0.82 5.01 6.23
N LYS A 166 0.00 3.95 6.16
CA LYS A 166 -0.46 2.59 5.91
C LYS A 166 -0.85 1.90 7.21
N LEU A 167 -2.16 1.67 7.37
CA LEU A 167 -2.73 1.08 8.58
C LEU A 167 -2.65 -0.44 8.60
N SER A 168 -2.40 -0.98 9.81
CA SER A 168 -2.44 -2.40 10.11
C SER A 168 -3.87 -2.89 10.34
N PRO A 169 -4.27 -4.06 9.80
CA PRO A 169 -5.52 -4.70 10.17
C PRO A 169 -5.47 -5.43 11.52
N ASN A 170 -4.27 -5.57 12.11
CA ASN A 170 -4.06 -6.34 13.33
C ASN A 170 -4.33 -5.51 14.59
N VAL A 171 -5.47 -4.85 14.60
CA VAL A 171 -5.95 -3.97 15.68
C VAL A 171 -7.40 -4.24 16.00
N THR A 172 -7.81 -3.99 17.23
CA THR A 172 -9.20 -4.14 17.66
C THR A 172 -10.07 -3.02 17.08
N ASN A 173 -9.53 -1.80 16.99
CA ASN A 173 -10.26 -0.61 16.54
C ASN A 173 -9.47 0.16 15.46
N ILE A 174 -9.77 -0.14 14.19
CA ILE A 174 -9.13 0.52 13.04
C ILE A 174 -9.54 1.99 12.93
N VAL A 175 -10.74 2.35 13.39
CA VAL A 175 -11.24 3.72 13.37
C VAL A 175 -10.42 4.62 14.29
N ALA A 176 -10.05 4.13 15.48
CA ALA A 176 -9.21 4.89 16.40
C ALA A 176 -7.83 5.17 15.78
N MET A 177 -7.23 4.19 15.10
CA MET A 177 -5.96 4.37 14.38
C MET A 177 -6.08 5.40 13.26
N ALA A 178 -7.14 5.32 12.47
CA ALA A 178 -7.38 6.23 11.35
C ALA A 178 -7.54 7.69 11.82
N LYS A 179 -8.32 7.93 12.86
CA LYS A 179 -8.48 9.26 13.46
C LYS A 179 -7.16 9.80 14.02
N ALA A 180 -6.38 8.95 14.70
CA ALA A 180 -5.10 9.35 15.27
C ALA A 180 -4.10 9.80 14.20
N VAL A 181 -4.00 9.09 13.06
CA VAL A 181 -3.09 9.53 11.98
C VAL A 181 -3.61 10.77 11.26
N GLU A 182 -4.92 10.94 11.08
CA GLU A 182 -5.52 12.18 10.57
C GLU A 182 -5.22 13.36 11.50
N GLU A 183 -5.40 13.21 12.82
CA GLU A 183 -5.02 14.20 13.83
C GLU A 183 -3.51 14.48 13.85
N GLY A 184 -2.69 13.50 13.48
CA GLY A 184 -1.24 13.64 13.29
C GLY A 184 -0.85 14.44 12.04
N GLY A 185 -1.83 14.80 11.19
CA GLY A 185 -1.64 15.60 9.98
C GLY A 185 -1.39 14.77 8.73
N ALA A 186 -1.78 13.50 8.69
CA ALA A 186 -1.75 12.71 7.46
C ALA A 186 -2.60 13.36 6.36
N ASP A 187 -2.12 13.33 5.12
CA ASP A 187 -2.84 13.82 3.94
C ASP A 187 -3.73 12.74 3.32
N GLY A 188 -3.53 11.49 3.72
CA GLY A 188 -4.32 10.35 3.29
C GLY A 188 -3.99 9.08 4.08
N ILE A 189 -4.76 8.06 3.86
CA ILE A 189 -4.59 6.73 4.48
C ILE A 189 -4.44 5.70 3.37
N THR A 190 -3.52 4.74 3.55
CA THR A 190 -3.52 3.51 2.79
C THR A 190 -3.89 2.35 3.71
N MET A 191 -4.76 1.45 3.26
CA MET A 191 -5.24 0.34 4.09
C MET A 191 -5.88 -0.78 3.26
N ILE A 192 -5.61 -2.02 3.65
CA ILE A 192 -4.96 -2.51 4.84
C ILE A 192 -3.61 -3.16 4.51
N ASN A 193 -2.68 -3.20 5.47
CA ASN A 193 -1.55 -4.11 5.40
C ASN A 193 -2.04 -5.56 5.64
N THR A 194 -1.15 -6.52 5.74
CA THR A 194 -1.44 -7.95 5.82
C THR A 194 -1.90 -8.39 7.22
N LEU A 195 -2.78 -9.40 7.28
CA LEU A 195 -3.19 -10.05 8.53
C LEU A 195 -2.13 -11.03 9.00
N VAL A 196 -1.82 -11.05 10.29
CA VAL A 196 -0.89 -12.03 10.85
C VAL A 196 -1.49 -13.43 10.81
N GLY A 197 -0.72 -14.40 10.28
CA GLY A 197 -1.11 -15.79 10.19
C GLY A 197 0.05 -16.76 10.28
N VAL A 198 -0.25 -18.04 10.37
CA VAL A 198 0.71 -19.16 10.37
C VAL A 198 0.22 -20.22 9.39
N ARG A 199 1.16 -20.83 8.66
CA ARG A 199 0.90 -22.07 7.91
C ARG A 199 1.84 -23.18 8.39
N LEU A 200 1.27 -24.33 8.66
CA LEU A 200 2.01 -25.51 9.11
C LEU A 200 2.23 -26.48 7.93
N ASP A 201 3.39 -27.11 7.91
CA ASP A 201 3.67 -28.22 7.03
C ASP A 201 2.87 -29.45 7.47
N LYS A 202 2.17 -30.08 6.55
CA LYS A 202 1.24 -31.18 6.84
C LYS A 202 1.92 -32.44 7.36
N LYS A 203 3.22 -32.65 7.02
CA LYS A 203 3.96 -33.85 7.41
C LYS A 203 4.68 -33.68 8.75
N THR A 204 5.27 -32.52 8.94
CA THR A 204 6.12 -32.25 10.13
C THR A 204 5.39 -31.52 11.25
N GLY A 205 4.25 -30.89 10.97
CA GLY A 205 3.52 -30.02 11.90
C GLY A 205 4.24 -28.71 12.23
N LYS A 206 5.38 -28.41 11.60
CA LYS A 206 6.17 -27.21 11.86
C LYS A 206 5.74 -26.03 10.97
N PRO A 207 5.97 -24.78 11.40
CA PRO A 207 5.78 -23.61 10.53
C PRO A 207 6.59 -23.72 9.24
N ILE A 208 5.97 -23.38 8.10
CA ILE A 208 6.62 -23.45 6.78
C ILE A 208 7.64 -22.31 6.61
N ILE A 209 7.30 -21.11 7.08
CA ILE A 209 8.21 -19.95 6.98
C ILE A 209 9.12 -19.86 8.21
N ALA A 210 10.37 -19.48 7.98
CA ALA A 210 11.40 -19.44 9.04
C ALA A 210 11.05 -18.48 10.20
N ASN A 211 10.30 -17.40 9.90
CA ASN A 211 9.86 -16.41 10.90
C ASN A 211 8.64 -16.88 11.73
N VAL A 212 8.17 -18.13 11.55
CA VAL A 212 6.97 -18.73 12.17
C VAL A 212 5.69 -18.07 11.71
N THR A 213 5.50 -16.78 11.99
CA THR A 213 4.36 -15.97 11.57
C THR A 213 4.70 -15.13 10.34
N GLY A 214 3.71 -14.84 9.51
CA GLY A 214 3.81 -13.94 8.36
C GLY A 214 2.53 -13.18 8.12
N GLY A 215 2.59 -12.22 7.19
CA GLY A 215 1.42 -11.48 6.75
C GLY A 215 0.65 -12.25 5.68
N LEU A 216 -0.63 -12.53 5.94
CA LEU A 216 -1.57 -13.10 4.98
C LEU A 216 -2.09 -12.00 4.05
N SER A 217 -2.04 -12.27 2.74
CA SER A 217 -2.56 -11.41 1.68
C SER A 217 -3.27 -12.24 0.60
N GLY A 218 -3.93 -11.58 -0.36
CA GLY A 218 -4.68 -12.23 -1.44
C GLY A 218 -6.18 -12.26 -1.18
N PRO A 219 -6.98 -12.98 -2.00
CA PRO A 219 -8.44 -12.93 -1.97
C PRO A 219 -9.07 -13.20 -0.59
N ALA A 220 -8.43 -14.03 0.24
CA ALA A 220 -8.91 -14.37 1.58
C ALA A 220 -9.11 -13.15 2.50
N VAL A 221 -8.35 -12.07 2.29
CA VAL A 221 -8.43 -10.87 3.17
C VAL A 221 -9.39 -9.81 2.64
N LYS A 222 -9.90 -9.91 1.41
CA LYS A 222 -10.74 -8.88 0.78
C LYS A 222 -11.95 -8.46 1.62
N PRO A 223 -12.79 -9.35 2.18
CA PRO A 223 -13.94 -8.93 2.99
C PRO A 223 -13.54 -8.15 4.25
N VAL A 224 -12.38 -8.47 4.84
CA VAL A 224 -11.86 -7.75 6.00
C VAL A 224 -11.39 -6.35 5.59
N ALA A 225 -10.69 -6.24 4.46
CA ALA A 225 -10.20 -4.98 3.92
C ALA A 225 -11.37 -4.03 3.58
N ILE A 226 -12.38 -4.52 2.85
CA ILE A 226 -13.59 -3.75 2.49
C ILE A 226 -14.31 -3.27 3.76
N ARG A 227 -14.54 -4.14 4.76
CA ARG A 227 -15.14 -3.74 6.02
C ARG A 227 -14.37 -2.61 6.71
N MET A 228 -13.05 -2.70 6.75
CA MET A 228 -12.22 -1.68 7.40
C MET A 228 -12.26 -0.36 6.63
N VAL A 229 -12.18 -0.37 5.30
CA VAL A 229 -12.34 0.83 4.47
C VAL A 229 -13.72 1.45 4.69
N TYR A 230 -14.78 0.65 4.67
CA TYR A 230 -16.15 1.10 4.94
C TYR A 230 -16.30 1.81 6.30
N GLN A 231 -15.68 1.25 7.35
CA GLN A 231 -15.74 1.86 8.69
C GLN A 231 -14.94 3.16 8.78
N VAL A 232 -13.75 3.20 8.19
CA VAL A 232 -12.86 4.36 8.27
C VAL A 232 -13.36 5.50 7.40
N SER A 233 -13.85 5.22 6.20
CA SER A 233 -14.29 6.24 5.25
C SER A 233 -15.45 7.12 5.75
N GLN A 234 -16.21 6.66 6.74
CA GLN A 234 -17.33 7.41 7.34
C GLN A 234 -16.88 8.34 8.48
N VAL A 235 -15.63 8.28 8.91
CA VAL A 235 -15.16 8.98 10.12
C VAL A 235 -13.91 9.83 9.91
N VAL A 236 -13.26 9.75 8.73
CA VAL A 236 -12.12 10.59 8.35
C VAL A 236 -12.49 11.46 7.14
N ASN A 237 -11.83 12.61 7.02
CA ASN A 237 -12.02 13.55 5.90
C ASN A 237 -10.95 13.39 4.81
N ILE A 238 -9.83 12.76 5.13
CA ILE A 238 -8.72 12.51 4.21
C ILE A 238 -9.01 11.30 3.31
N PRO A 239 -8.47 11.26 2.07
CA PRO A 239 -8.71 10.18 1.13
C PRO A 239 -8.09 8.86 1.58
N ILE A 240 -8.71 7.75 1.12
CA ILE A 240 -8.25 6.40 1.39
C ILE A 240 -7.84 5.73 0.07
N ILE A 241 -6.64 5.13 0.03
CA ILE A 241 -6.21 4.18 -0.98
C ILE A 241 -6.44 2.78 -0.40
N GLY A 242 -7.44 2.07 -0.91
CA GLY A 242 -7.83 0.75 -0.43
C GLY A 242 -6.95 -0.37 -1.00
N MET A 243 -6.61 -1.38 -0.19
CA MET A 243 -5.87 -2.56 -0.66
C MET A 243 -6.19 -3.80 0.17
N GLY A 244 -6.04 -4.97 -0.46
CA GLY A 244 -6.21 -6.27 0.17
C GLY A 244 -7.15 -7.19 -0.61
N GLY A 245 -6.60 -8.11 -1.41
CA GLY A 245 -7.34 -9.12 -2.11
C GLY A 245 -8.00 -8.71 -3.43
N ILE A 246 -7.60 -7.58 -4.01
CA ILE A 246 -8.07 -7.11 -5.32
C ILE A 246 -7.50 -8.00 -6.42
N MET A 247 -8.38 -8.54 -7.27
CA MET A 247 -8.04 -9.45 -8.37
C MET A 247 -8.56 -8.97 -9.72
N ASP A 248 -9.66 -8.20 -9.74
CA ASP A 248 -10.33 -7.72 -10.95
C ASP A 248 -10.93 -6.31 -10.78
N GLU A 249 -11.59 -5.83 -11.83
CA GLU A 249 -12.24 -4.51 -11.89
C GLU A 249 -13.41 -4.39 -10.91
N TRP A 250 -14.14 -5.45 -10.64
CA TRP A 250 -15.25 -5.44 -9.69
C TRP A 250 -14.76 -5.31 -8.25
N ASP A 251 -13.63 -5.89 -7.93
CA ASP A 251 -12.97 -5.67 -6.64
C ASP A 251 -12.59 -4.20 -6.44
N VAL A 252 -12.12 -3.52 -7.50
CA VAL A 252 -11.87 -2.06 -7.45
C VAL A 252 -13.15 -1.30 -7.13
N ILE A 253 -14.25 -1.63 -7.82
CA ILE A 253 -15.57 -1.03 -7.59
C ILE A 253 -16.06 -1.27 -6.18
N ASP A 254 -15.84 -2.45 -5.61
CA ASP A 254 -16.17 -2.76 -4.21
C ASP A 254 -15.45 -1.81 -3.23
N PHE A 255 -14.14 -1.62 -3.41
CA PHE A 255 -13.35 -0.70 -2.58
C PHE A 255 -13.77 0.76 -2.73
N ILE A 256 -14.01 1.23 -3.95
CA ILE A 256 -14.52 2.59 -4.21
C ILE A 256 -15.92 2.75 -3.57
N SER A 257 -16.79 1.76 -3.73
CA SER A 257 -18.12 1.75 -3.12
C SER A 257 -18.08 1.80 -1.59
N ALA A 258 -17.09 1.15 -0.97
CA ALA A 258 -16.84 1.21 0.47
C ALA A 258 -16.25 2.55 0.94
N GLY A 259 -15.86 3.45 0.01
CA GLY A 259 -15.38 4.80 0.31
C GLY A 259 -13.92 5.09 -0.02
N ALA A 260 -13.17 4.15 -0.59
CA ALA A 260 -11.85 4.41 -1.12
C ALA A 260 -11.89 5.39 -2.30
N SER A 261 -10.83 6.15 -2.51
CA SER A 261 -10.67 7.06 -3.65
C SER A 261 -9.81 6.46 -4.76
N ALA A 262 -8.93 5.53 -4.40
CA ALA A 262 -8.06 4.77 -5.29
C ALA A 262 -7.76 3.41 -4.63
N VAL A 263 -7.09 2.53 -5.36
CA VAL A 263 -6.77 1.18 -4.88
C VAL A 263 -5.35 0.77 -5.19
N ALA A 264 -4.78 -0.11 -4.34
CA ALA A 264 -3.48 -0.70 -4.57
C ALA A 264 -3.59 -2.23 -4.66
N VAL A 265 -3.10 -2.79 -5.76
CA VAL A 265 -3.12 -4.22 -6.08
C VAL A 265 -1.87 -4.89 -5.53
N GLY A 266 -2.04 -5.90 -4.69
CA GLY A 266 -0.94 -6.63 -4.05
C GLY A 266 -0.65 -7.97 -4.73
N THR A 267 -1.09 -9.05 -4.09
CA THR A 267 -0.78 -10.46 -4.41
C THR A 267 -1.07 -10.84 -5.87
N ALA A 268 -2.08 -10.23 -6.51
CA ALA A 268 -2.41 -10.49 -7.90
C ALA A 268 -1.22 -10.28 -8.85
N ASN A 269 -0.32 -9.32 -8.56
CA ASN A 269 0.88 -9.08 -9.38
C ASN A 269 1.85 -10.28 -9.39
N PHE A 270 1.82 -11.16 -8.39
CA PHE A 270 2.67 -12.36 -8.36
C PHE A 270 2.09 -13.51 -9.20
N THR A 271 0.78 -13.56 -9.35
CA THR A 271 0.10 -14.59 -10.15
C THR A 271 -0.03 -14.20 -11.62
N ASP A 272 -0.15 -12.90 -11.88
CA ASP A 272 -0.24 -12.32 -13.22
C ASP A 272 0.48 -10.96 -13.26
N PRO A 273 1.64 -10.85 -13.95
CA PRO A 273 2.35 -9.58 -14.05
C PRO A 273 1.55 -8.48 -14.78
N TYR A 274 0.50 -8.85 -15.53
CA TYR A 274 -0.42 -7.93 -16.19
C TYR A 274 -1.67 -7.61 -15.35
N ALA A 275 -1.74 -7.97 -14.07
CA ALA A 275 -2.94 -7.77 -13.23
C ALA A 275 -3.42 -6.31 -13.25
N CYS A 276 -2.54 -5.35 -12.93
CA CYS A 276 -2.92 -3.93 -12.93
C CYS A 276 -3.40 -3.44 -14.30
N PRO A 277 -2.67 -3.64 -15.42
CA PRO A 277 -3.17 -3.27 -16.75
C PRO A 277 -4.51 -3.89 -17.12
N LYS A 278 -4.71 -5.18 -16.86
CA LYS A 278 -5.98 -5.88 -17.15
C LYS A 278 -7.16 -5.32 -16.38
N ILE A 279 -6.95 -4.97 -15.11
CA ILE A 279 -7.96 -4.32 -14.28
C ILE A 279 -8.31 -2.95 -14.87
N ILE A 280 -7.31 -2.12 -15.19
CA ILE A 280 -7.50 -0.79 -15.76
C ILE A 280 -8.30 -0.84 -17.06
N ASP A 281 -7.95 -1.77 -17.96
CA ASP A 281 -8.60 -1.90 -19.27
C ASP A 281 -10.09 -2.25 -19.19
N LYS A 282 -10.53 -2.86 -18.08
CA LYS A 282 -11.93 -3.28 -17.89
C LYS A 282 -12.79 -2.29 -17.09
N LEU A 283 -12.17 -1.31 -16.43
CA LEU A 283 -12.91 -0.40 -15.56
C LEU A 283 -13.96 0.42 -16.29
N GLU A 284 -13.68 0.92 -17.50
CA GLU A 284 -14.67 1.70 -18.25
C GLU A 284 -15.90 0.91 -18.61
N ALA A 285 -15.73 -0.36 -19.05
CA ALA A 285 -16.85 -1.24 -19.33
C ALA A 285 -17.70 -1.51 -18.06
N ALA A 286 -17.06 -1.64 -16.91
CA ALA A 286 -17.77 -1.78 -15.64
C ALA A 286 -18.54 -0.50 -15.23
N LEU A 287 -18.00 0.69 -15.54
CA LEU A 287 -18.74 1.96 -15.37
C LEU A 287 -19.96 2.03 -16.30
N ASP A 288 -19.84 1.59 -17.55
CA ASP A 288 -20.95 1.53 -18.50
C ASP A 288 -22.07 0.60 -17.99
N GLU A 289 -21.71 -0.58 -17.49
CA GLU A 289 -22.67 -1.54 -16.89
C GLU A 289 -23.41 -0.93 -15.69
N LEU A 290 -22.72 -0.10 -14.90
CA LEU A 290 -23.30 0.58 -13.73
C LEU A 290 -24.05 1.88 -14.08
N GLY A 291 -23.94 2.36 -15.32
CA GLY A 291 -24.59 3.57 -15.79
C GLY A 291 -24.02 4.84 -15.15
N VAL A 292 -22.71 4.88 -14.85
CA VAL A 292 -22.04 6.05 -14.26
C VAL A 292 -20.97 6.63 -15.18
N GLU A 293 -20.84 7.96 -15.17
CA GLU A 293 -19.91 8.67 -16.04
C GLU A 293 -18.49 8.73 -15.47
N HIS A 294 -18.34 8.70 -14.14
CA HIS A 294 -17.04 8.84 -13.49
C HIS A 294 -16.91 7.90 -12.30
N ILE A 295 -15.72 7.28 -12.13
CA ILE A 295 -15.45 6.28 -11.08
C ILE A 295 -15.76 6.80 -9.65
N LEU A 296 -15.52 8.07 -9.37
CA LEU A 296 -15.77 8.66 -8.05
C LEU A 296 -17.24 8.89 -7.73
N GLU A 297 -18.17 8.78 -8.69
CA GLU A 297 -19.62 8.76 -8.40
C GLU A 297 -19.99 7.54 -7.54
N LEU A 298 -19.24 6.46 -7.71
CA LEU A 298 -19.42 5.24 -6.92
C LEU A 298 -18.89 5.37 -5.48
N ARG A 299 -18.07 6.40 -5.19
CA ARG A 299 -17.40 6.52 -3.89
C ARG A 299 -18.40 6.63 -2.75
N GLY A 300 -18.34 5.66 -1.84
CA GLY A 300 -19.19 5.62 -0.65
C GLY A 300 -20.66 5.29 -0.92
N ARG A 301 -21.01 4.79 -2.11
CA ARG A 301 -22.40 4.39 -2.41
C ARG A 301 -22.94 3.30 -1.49
N ALA A 302 -22.06 2.57 -0.81
CA ALA A 302 -22.45 1.53 0.13
C ALA A 302 -23.10 2.06 1.42
N TYR A 303 -23.00 3.38 1.71
CA TYR A 303 -23.56 4.03 2.92
C TYR A 303 -24.23 5.38 2.66
N LYS A 304 -24.40 5.76 1.38
CA LYS A 304 -25.15 6.98 0.97
C LYS A 304 -26.63 6.74 0.83
#